data_42bcd9ed6e79c95278492c195d445ac7
#
_entry.id   42bcd9ed6e79c95278492c195d445ac7
#
_cell.length_a   1.000
_cell.length_b   1.000
_cell.length_c   1.000
_cell.angle_alpha   90.00
_cell.angle_beta   90.00
_cell.angle_gamma   90.00
#
_symmetry.space_group_name_H-M   'P 1'
#
loop_
_entity.id
_entity.type
_entity.pdbx_description
1 polymer ?
#
loop_
_entity_poly.entity_id
_entity_poly.type
_entity_poly.pdbx_seq_one_letter_code
_entity_poly.pdbx_strand_id
1 'polypeptide(L)'
;FHPKDLPGALVEIDSVTNTNYKEKYADWPPAGSDWRAQVNEDYVLGIVGVTIAAENPDKLSKLWSDVLDSKLTVENNYPCVVTENAKITFVQAEIGYVDLVGIKIKASNERVKLGRNIKMLGLDIEFISE
;
A
#
# COMPACT_ATOMS: atom_id res chain seq x y z
N PHE A 1 4.38 -3.08 -14.28
CA PHE A 1 5.30 -4.24 -14.09
C PHE A 1 4.51 -5.54 -14.15
N HIS A 2 5.02 -6.50 -14.91
CA HIS A 2 4.36 -7.80 -15.01
C HIS A 2 4.58 -8.59 -13.71
N PRO A 3 3.57 -9.34 -13.20
CA PRO A 3 3.69 -10.09 -11.94
C PRO A 3 4.79 -11.17 -11.93
N LYS A 4 5.29 -11.59 -13.09
CA LYS A 4 6.45 -12.50 -13.19
C LYS A 4 7.77 -11.78 -12.89
N ASP A 5 7.84 -10.48 -13.15
CA ASP A 5 9.04 -9.68 -12.97
C ASP A 5 9.06 -9.00 -11.59
N LEU A 6 7.88 -8.63 -11.08
CA LEU A 6 7.69 -8.06 -9.74
C LEU A 6 6.54 -8.79 -9.02
N PRO A 7 6.80 -9.94 -8.38
CA PRO A 7 5.77 -10.72 -7.70
C PRO A 7 5.18 -10.03 -6.46
N GLY A 8 3.96 -10.40 -6.08
CA GLY A 8 3.27 -9.97 -4.87
C GLY A 8 2.07 -9.07 -5.12
N ALA A 9 2.11 -8.22 -6.15
CA ALA A 9 0.99 -7.41 -6.58
C ALA A 9 1.17 -6.97 -8.03
N LEU A 10 0.08 -6.56 -8.67
CA LEU A 10 0.16 -5.83 -9.93
C LEU A 10 0.57 -4.37 -9.61
N VAL A 11 1.71 -3.95 -10.16
CA VAL A 11 2.25 -2.60 -9.94
C VAL A 11 2.21 -1.80 -11.23
N GLU A 12 1.62 -0.64 -11.16
CA GLU A 12 1.59 0.36 -12.22
C GLU A 12 2.19 1.67 -11.70
N ILE A 13 2.98 2.33 -12.51
CA ILE A 13 3.55 3.65 -12.22
C ILE A 13 3.07 4.59 -13.29
N ASP A 14 2.24 5.53 -12.90
CA ASP A 14 1.69 6.54 -13.78
C ASP A 14 2.31 7.90 -13.49
N SER A 15 2.42 8.72 -14.52
CA SER A 15 2.80 10.12 -14.39
C SER A 15 1.76 11.01 -15.05
N VAL A 16 1.42 12.11 -14.39
CA VAL A 16 0.54 13.13 -14.94
C VAL A 16 1.34 14.39 -15.17
N THR A 17 1.41 14.83 -16.43
CA THR A 17 2.03 16.09 -16.78
C THR A 17 1.11 17.28 -16.46
N ASN A 18 1.70 18.40 -16.06
CA ASN A 18 0.99 19.67 -15.78
C ASN A 18 0.11 19.69 -14.52
N THR A 19 0.32 18.80 -13.57
CA THR A 19 -0.31 18.89 -12.26
C THR A 19 0.72 18.96 -11.14
N ASN A 20 0.34 19.59 -10.04
CA ASN A 20 1.10 19.49 -8.80
C ASN A 20 0.72 18.21 -8.08
N TYR A 21 1.34 17.09 -8.46
CA TYR A 21 1.08 15.76 -7.90
C TYR A 21 1.23 15.67 -6.37
N LYS A 22 1.86 16.66 -5.73
CA LYS A 22 2.00 16.74 -4.26
C LYS A 22 0.76 17.29 -3.56
N GLU A 23 -0.14 17.90 -4.30
CA GLU A 23 -1.41 18.33 -3.73
C GLU A 23 -2.32 17.12 -3.48
N LYS A 24 -2.91 17.06 -2.31
CA LYS A 24 -3.79 15.95 -1.88
C LYS A 24 -4.90 15.62 -2.88
N TYR A 25 -5.39 16.63 -3.59
CA TYR A 25 -6.45 16.48 -4.59
C TYR A 25 -5.98 16.94 -5.97
N ALA A 26 -4.73 16.64 -6.33
CA ALA A 26 -4.22 16.91 -7.67
C ALA A 26 -5.09 16.24 -8.74
N ASP A 27 -5.06 16.79 -9.95
CA ASP A 27 -5.82 16.21 -11.07
C ASP A 27 -5.36 14.78 -11.35
N TRP A 28 -6.34 13.87 -11.38
CA TRP A 28 -6.14 12.48 -11.72
C TRP A 28 -7.11 12.06 -12.84
N PRO A 29 -6.75 12.28 -14.11
CA PRO A 29 -7.64 12.03 -15.25
C PRO A 29 -8.29 10.64 -15.29
N PRO A 30 -7.60 9.55 -14.89
CA PRO A 30 -8.22 8.22 -14.85
C PRO A 30 -9.45 8.10 -13.94
N ALA A 31 -9.53 8.95 -12.89
CA ALA A 31 -10.69 8.96 -11.99
C ALA A 31 -11.89 9.79 -12.52
N GLY A 32 -11.70 10.50 -13.63
CA GLY A 32 -12.72 11.38 -14.21
C GLY A 32 -12.73 12.79 -13.59
N SER A 33 -13.52 13.70 -14.17
CA SER A 33 -13.54 15.11 -13.74
C SER A 33 -14.15 15.34 -12.37
N ASP A 34 -15.09 14.49 -11.96
CA ASP A 34 -15.94 14.71 -10.79
C ASP A 34 -15.55 13.90 -9.56
N TRP A 35 -14.42 13.21 -9.62
CA TRP A 35 -13.98 12.31 -8.53
C TRP A 35 -13.86 13.01 -7.18
N ARG A 36 -13.45 14.29 -7.15
CA ARG A 36 -13.31 15.06 -5.92
C ARG A 36 -14.62 15.23 -5.17
N ALA A 37 -15.75 15.35 -5.89
CA ALA A 37 -17.07 15.46 -5.29
C ALA A 37 -17.54 14.17 -4.59
N GLN A 38 -16.87 13.05 -4.89
CA GLN A 38 -17.17 11.74 -4.27
C GLN A 38 -16.25 11.42 -3.10
N VAL A 39 -15.26 12.26 -2.82
CA VAL A 39 -14.34 12.04 -1.69
C VAL A 39 -15.10 12.22 -0.37
N ASN A 40 -15.01 11.20 0.49
CA ASN A 40 -15.54 11.25 1.85
C ASN A 40 -14.44 10.79 2.81
N GLU A 41 -14.02 11.68 3.70
CA GLU A 41 -12.95 11.43 4.69
C GLU A 41 -13.49 11.27 6.12
N ASP A 42 -14.79 11.09 6.30
CA ASP A 42 -15.38 10.93 7.64
C ASP A 42 -14.77 9.74 8.40
N TYR A 43 -14.43 8.68 7.67
CA TYR A 43 -13.92 7.44 8.25
C TYR A 43 -12.53 7.03 7.74
N VAL A 44 -12.25 7.19 6.45
CA VAL A 44 -11.02 6.73 5.79
C VAL A 44 -10.26 7.92 5.21
N LEU A 45 -9.00 8.05 5.59
CA LEU A 45 -8.13 9.16 5.19
C LEU A 45 -7.15 8.78 4.08
N GLY A 46 -6.83 7.50 3.94
CA GLY A 46 -5.95 7.00 2.90
C GLY A 46 -5.32 5.65 3.22
N ILE A 47 -4.73 5.04 2.21
CA ILE A 47 -3.90 3.84 2.35
C ILE A 47 -2.49 4.29 2.70
N VAL A 48 -1.92 3.74 3.78
CA VAL A 48 -0.58 4.08 4.26
C VAL A 48 0.37 2.88 4.30
N GLY A 49 -0.12 1.72 3.92
CA GLY A 49 0.72 0.54 3.80
C GLY A 49 0.01 -0.67 3.21
N VAL A 50 0.83 -1.59 2.73
CA VAL A 50 0.40 -2.91 2.27
C VAL A 50 1.34 -3.97 2.83
N THR A 51 0.85 -5.20 2.93
CA THR A 51 1.65 -6.35 3.36
C THR A 51 1.64 -7.41 2.27
N ILE A 52 2.83 -7.81 1.85
CA ILE A 52 3.05 -8.88 0.88
C ILE A 52 3.65 -10.07 1.63
N ALA A 53 3.01 -11.22 1.53
CA ALA A 53 3.57 -12.47 2.00
C ALA A 53 4.40 -13.13 0.90
N ALA A 54 5.56 -13.67 1.23
CA ALA A 54 6.43 -14.34 0.28
C ALA A 54 7.27 -15.43 0.93
N GLU A 55 7.65 -16.44 0.17
CA GLU A 55 8.59 -17.49 0.60
C GLU A 55 9.95 -16.90 1.04
N ASN A 56 10.41 -15.86 0.37
CA ASN A 56 11.65 -15.16 0.73
C ASN A 56 11.42 -13.65 0.80
N PRO A 57 10.95 -13.13 1.93
CA PRO A 57 10.62 -11.72 2.10
C PRO A 57 11.83 -10.80 1.92
N ASP A 58 13.03 -11.22 2.33
CA ASP A 58 14.25 -10.40 2.19
C ASP A 58 14.64 -10.23 0.71
N LYS A 59 14.60 -11.31 -0.06
CA LYS A 59 14.89 -11.27 -1.49
C LYS A 59 13.86 -10.43 -2.24
N LEU A 60 12.57 -10.62 -1.92
CA LEU A 60 11.49 -9.92 -2.59
C LEU A 60 11.49 -8.42 -2.24
N SER A 61 11.69 -8.06 -0.98
CA SER A 61 11.77 -6.67 -0.54
C SER A 61 12.93 -5.92 -1.19
N LYS A 62 14.07 -6.59 -1.36
CA LYS A 62 15.20 -6.00 -2.09
C LYS A 62 14.84 -5.72 -3.55
N LEU A 63 14.20 -6.67 -4.24
CA LEU A 63 13.74 -6.48 -5.62
C LEU A 63 12.78 -5.28 -5.73
N TRP A 64 11.81 -5.18 -4.83
CA TRP A 64 10.86 -4.07 -4.80
C TRP A 64 11.55 -2.73 -4.50
N SER A 65 12.52 -2.71 -3.58
CA SER A 65 13.34 -1.53 -3.28
C SER A 65 14.11 -1.05 -4.51
N ASP A 66 14.74 -1.97 -5.22
CA ASP A 66 15.52 -1.67 -6.42
C ASP A 66 14.62 -1.15 -7.56
N VAL A 67 13.46 -1.77 -7.79
CA VAL A 67 12.52 -1.38 -8.86
C VAL A 67 11.85 -0.04 -8.59
N LEU A 68 11.50 0.25 -7.33
CA LEU A 68 10.82 1.49 -6.94
C LEU A 68 11.81 2.62 -6.59
N ASP A 69 13.13 2.38 -6.68
CA ASP A 69 14.17 3.29 -6.19
C ASP A 69 13.85 3.84 -4.79
N SER A 70 13.43 2.95 -3.90
CA SER A 70 12.90 3.30 -2.58
C SER A 70 13.69 2.64 -1.46
N LYS A 71 13.73 3.31 -0.31
CA LYS A 71 14.54 2.87 0.84
C LYS A 71 14.03 1.54 1.41
N LEU A 72 14.93 0.56 1.54
CA LEU A 72 14.70 -0.66 2.29
C LEU A 72 15.09 -0.47 3.77
N THR A 73 14.21 -0.85 4.67
CA THR A 73 14.40 -0.81 6.13
C THR A 73 13.92 -2.10 6.78
N VAL A 74 14.11 -2.23 8.08
CA VAL A 74 13.53 -3.32 8.87
C VAL A 74 12.70 -2.70 10.00
N GLU A 75 11.43 -3.08 10.10
CA GLU A 75 10.52 -2.65 11.16
C GLU A 75 9.83 -3.87 11.77
N ASN A 76 9.85 -3.98 13.09
CA ASN A 76 9.27 -5.12 13.83
C ASN A 76 9.75 -6.49 13.32
N ASN A 77 11.03 -6.59 12.93
CA ASN A 77 11.67 -7.77 12.33
C ASN A 77 11.18 -8.14 10.92
N TYR A 78 10.46 -7.24 10.24
CA TYR A 78 10.05 -7.44 8.85
C TYR A 78 10.76 -6.46 7.92
N PRO A 79 11.24 -6.89 6.75
CA PRO A 79 11.75 -5.97 5.74
C PRO A 79 10.61 -5.10 5.21
N CYS A 80 10.90 -3.81 5.05
CA CYS A 80 9.95 -2.80 4.61
C CYS A 80 10.56 -1.91 3.53
N VAL A 81 9.86 -1.73 2.43
CA VAL A 81 10.17 -0.69 1.45
C VAL A 81 9.36 0.55 1.79
N VAL A 82 10.06 1.68 1.96
CA VAL A 82 9.44 2.95 2.37
C VAL A 82 9.35 3.87 1.18
N THR A 83 8.15 4.16 0.74
CA THR A 83 7.84 5.16 -0.27
C THR A 83 7.50 6.51 0.37
N GLU A 84 7.21 7.54 -0.43
CA GLU A 84 6.90 8.87 0.08
C GLU A 84 5.68 8.88 1.01
N ASN A 85 4.64 8.11 0.68
CA ASN A 85 3.34 8.17 1.37
C ASN A 85 2.92 6.84 2.02
N ALA A 86 3.64 5.75 1.80
CA ALA A 86 3.24 4.43 2.27
C ALA A 86 4.43 3.51 2.55
N LYS A 87 4.15 2.39 3.18
CA LYS A 87 5.12 1.32 3.43
C LYS A 87 4.65 0.01 2.84
N ILE A 88 5.57 -0.73 2.25
CA ILE A 88 5.33 -2.10 1.79
C ILE A 88 6.09 -3.02 2.73
N THR A 89 5.37 -3.78 3.54
CA THR A 89 5.92 -4.74 4.50
C THR A 89 5.94 -6.13 3.89
N PHE A 90 7.03 -6.87 4.06
CA PHE A 90 7.16 -8.21 3.54
C PHE A 90 7.21 -9.21 4.69
N VAL A 91 6.36 -10.24 4.64
CA VAL A 91 6.24 -11.25 5.70
C VAL A 91 6.51 -12.64 5.15
N GLN A 92 6.94 -13.55 6.03
CA GLN A 92 7.21 -14.94 5.66
C GLN A 92 5.94 -15.69 5.28
N ALA A 93 6.00 -16.43 4.19
CA ALA A 93 4.97 -17.36 3.74
C ALA A 93 5.55 -18.76 3.45
N GLU A 94 4.69 -19.69 3.10
CA GLU A 94 5.05 -21.03 2.68
C GLU A 94 5.80 -21.02 1.32
N ILE A 95 6.50 -22.10 1.04
CA ILE A 95 7.23 -22.30 -0.22
C ILE A 95 6.29 -22.15 -1.42
N GLY A 96 6.72 -21.34 -2.38
CA GLY A 96 5.96 -21.07 -3.61
C GLY A 96 4.80 -20.10 -3.47
N TYR A 97 4.52 -19.60 -2.26
CA TYR A 97 3.46 -18.63 -2.03
C TYR A 97 3.98 -17.19 -2.12
N VAL A 98 3.29 -16.35 -2.89
CA VAL A 98 3.49 -14.91 -2.92
C VAL A 98 2.17 -14.22 -3.22
N ASP A 99 1.72 -13.32 -2.33
CA ASP A 99 0.45 -12.61 -2.50
C ASP A 99 0.38 -11.34 -1.63
N LEU A 100 -0.53 -10.43 -1.98
CA LEU A 100 -0.95 -9.32 -1.15
C LEU A 100 -1.88 -9.85 -0.05
N VAL A 101 -1.48 -9.74 1.21
CA VAL A 101 -2.23 -10.32 2.34
C VAL A 101 -2.77 -9.27 3.31
N GLY A 102 -2.38 -8.02 3.19
CA GLY A 102 -2.86 -6.99 4.09
C GLY A 102 -2.81 -5.58 3.53
N ILE A 103 -3.68 -4.73 4.08
CA ILE A 103 -3.75 -3.29 3.79
C ILE A 103 -3.81 -2.53 5.11
N LYS A 104 -3.00 -1.49 5.24
CA LYS A 104 -3.04 -0.56 6.36
C LYS A 104 -3.66 0.76 5.93
N ILE A 105 -4.72 1.14 6.62
CA ILE A 105 -5.55 2.31 6.30
C ILE A 105 -5.43 3.33 7.42
N LYS A 106 -5.03 4.56 7.11
CA LYS A 106 -5.17 5.70 8.00
C LYS A 106 -6.65 6.06 8.08
N ALA A 107 -7.20 6.13 9.29
CA ALA A 107 -8.61 6.31 9.52
C ALA A 107 -8.88 7.31 10.65
N SER A 108 -10.07 7.90 10.66
CA SER A 108 -10.52 8.76 11.74
C SER A 108 -10.62 7.98 13.07
N ASN A 109 -10.51 8.71 14.18
CA ASN A 109 -10.65 8.09 15.50
C ASN A 109 -12.01 7.40 15.68
N GLU A 110 -13.08 7.94 15.09
CA GLU A 110 -14.42 7.34 15.12
C GLU A 110 -14.43 5.97 14.43
N ARG A 111 -13.76 5.84 13.27
CA ARG A 111 -13.63 4.55 12.58
C ARG A 111 -12.81 3.54 13.39
N VAL A 112 -11.72 3.98 14.00
CA VAL A 112 -10.84 3.12 14.81
C VAL A 112 -11.57 2.59 16.06
N LYS A 113 -12.49 3.35 16.66
CA LYS A 113 -13.35 2.91 17.77
C LYS A 113 -14.26 1.75 17.40
N LEU A 114 -14.66 1.62 16.12
CA LEU A 114 -15.50 0.51 15.63
C LEU A 114 -14.74 -0.81 15.45
N GLY A 115 -13.44 -0.78 15.60
CA GLY A 115 -12.55 -1.94 15.48
C GLY A 115 -11.36 -1.65 14.59
N ARG A 116 -10.18 -2.07 15.05
CA ARG A 116 -8.91 -1.80 14.34
C ARG A 116 -8.65 -2.75 13.19
N ASN A 117 -9.16 -3.96 13.27
CA ASN A 117 -8.84 -4.99 12.28
C ASN A 117 -10.12 -5.62 11.73
N ILE A 118 -10.17 -5.80 10.43
CA ILE A 118 -11.19 -6.61 9.77
C ILE A 118 -10.52 -7.55 8.77
N LYS A 119 -11.14 -8.70 8.53
CA LYS A 119 -10.75 -9.62 7.46
C LYS A 119 -11.79 -9.58 6.36
N MET A 120 -11.37 -9.29 5.14
CA MET A 120 -12.27 -9.18 4.00
C MET A 120 -11.59 -9.69 2.73
N LEU A 121 -12.24 -10.58 2.01
CA LEU A 121 -11.75 -11.15 0.73
C LEU A 121 -10.33 -11.74 0.82
N GLY A 122 -9.97 -12.32 1.97
CA GLY A 122 -8.63 -12.88 2.20
C GLY A 122 -7.59 -11.87 2.68
N LEU A 123 -7.90 -10.58 2.72
CA LEU A 123 -7.00 -9.53 3.19
C LEU A 123 -7.23 -9.22 4.68
N ASP A 124 -6.16 -9.01 5.41
CA ASP A 124 -6.17 -8.39 6.72
C ASP A 124 -6.11 -6.86 6.57
N ILE A 125 -7.16 -6.16 6.96
CA ILE A 125 -7.23 -4.70 6.89
C ILE A 125 -7.08 -4.13 8.29
N GLU A 126 -6.01 -3.36 8.49
CA GLU A 126 -5.71 -2.66 9.74
C GLU A 126 -6.06 -1.17 9.61
N PHE A 127 -6.88 -0.66 10.55
CA PHE A 127 -7.16 0.77 10.67
C PHE A 127 -6.30 1.37 11.76
N ILE A 128 -5.51 2.38 11.40
CA ILE A 128 -4.68 3.14 12.34
C ILE A 128 -5.22 4.56 12.46
N SER A 129 -5.19 5.10 13.68
CA SER A 129 -5.53 6.52 13.91
C SER A 129 -4.43 7.45 13.38
N GLU A 130 -4.79 8.68 13.16
CA GLU A 130 -3.87 9.78 12.91
C GLU A 130 -2.80 9.92 13.97
#